data_1839c11d52bd13255531a50d03eea851
#
_entry.id   1839c11d52bd13255531a50d03eea851
#
_cell.length_a   1.000
_cell.length_b   1.000
_cell.length_c   1.000
_cell.angle_alpha   90.00
_cell.angle_beta   90.00
_cell.angle_gamma   90.00
#
_symmetry.space_group_name_H-M   'P 1'
#
loop_
_entity.id
_entity.type
_entity.pdbx_description
1 polymer ?
#
loop_
_entity_poly.entity_id
_entity_poly.type
_entity_poly.pdbx_seq_one_letter_code
_entity_poly.pdbx_strand_id
1 'polypeptide(L)'
;VIGISGLGKFTSLDLTKALAGKIANADLGISGKYTNMSGSATPKDLETMFQLAYLYFTDITKDQKAFDSMIKGLEVNLKNRELSADVAFGDSISATVYGHNPRLKPLLLSDLNKINYDRILQIAKERTANAAGWTFTFIGNFDETAIRQYICQYIASLPAKGKIQKGHKTAFMVKGEVTNKFTRKMETPKATAYMVWHNESLPYTNENAIKADIAGQILEMVYLNKIREEASAAYSVQAAGRSEYSEDYHNFSFVAYCPMKPEKQQEAIDIMTKELPALATTVDASMLDKVKKTMLKNYDNALKTNGYWSKVIY
;
A
#
# COMPACT_ATOMS: atom_id res chain seq x y z
N VAL A 1 -15.03 -3.67 2.42
CA VAL A 1 -16.51 -3.72 2.52
C VAL A 1 -17.17 -3.56 1.16
N ILE A 2 -16.75 -2.61 0.32
CA ILE A 2 -17.39 -2.39 -0.99
C ILE A 2 -17.29 -3.63 -1.88
N GLY A 3 -16.15 -4.32 -1.90
CA GLY A 3 -15.93 -5.52 -2.72
C GLY A 3 -16.80 -6.74 -2.37
N ILE A 4 -17.51 -6.73 -1.23
CA ILE A 4 -18.49 -7.78 -0.89
C ILE A 4 -19.93 -7.36 -1.23
N SER A 5 -20.13 -6.17 -1.75
CA SER A 5 -21.45 -5.70 -2.18
C SER A 5 -21.86 -6.35 -3.50
N GLY A 6 -23.14 -6.36 -3.78
CA GLY A 6 -23.64 -6.76 -5.08
C GLY A 6 -23.41 -5.70 -6.14
N LEU A 7 -23.49 -6.09 -7.40
CA LEU A 7 -23.45 -5.19 -8.56
C LEU A 7 -24.65 -5.47 -9.46
N GLY A 8 -25.41 -4.43 -9.80
CA GLY A 8 -26.66 -4.56 -10.52
C GLY A 8 -27.63 -5.47 -9.77
N LYS A 9 -28.16 -6.45 -10.46
CA LYS A 9 -29.08 -7.46 -9.88
C LYS A 9 -28.38 -8.66 -9.21
N PHE A 10 -27.06 -8.69 -9.22
CA PHE A 10 -26.30 -9.83 -8.69
C PHE A 10 -25.87 -9.57 -7.24
N THR A 11 -26.10 -10.55 -6.37
CA THR A 11 -25.44 -10.62 -5.08
C THR A 11 -23.96 -10.94 -5.26
N SER A 12 -23.13 -10.76 -4.23
CA SER A 12 -21.72 -11.15 -4.27
C SER A 12 -21.52 -12.63 -4.66
N LEU A 13 -22.37 -13.52 -4.14
CA LEU A 13 -22.34 -14.94 -4.49
C LEU A 13 -22.75 -15.20 -5.95
N ASP A 14 -23.77 -14.50 -6.44
CA ASP A 14 -24.22 -14.66 -7.83
C ASP A 14 -23.20 -14.10 -8.82
N LEU A 15 -22.49 -13.01 -8.47
CA LEU A 15 -21.35 -12.52 -9.25
C LEU A 15 -20.25 -13.57 -9.35
N THR A 16 -19.89 -14.22 -8.24
CA THR A 16 -18.90 -15.30 -8.24
C THR A 16 -19.29 -16.43 -9.18
N LYS A 17 -20.59 -16.81 -9.18
CA LYS A 17 -21.10 -17.85 -10.11
C LYS A 17 -21.12 -17.37 -11.55
N ALA A 18 -21.58 -16.15 -11.81
CA ALA A 18 -21.64 -15.57 -13.16
C ALA A 18 -20.26 -15.38 -13.80
N LEU A 19 -19.25 -15.17 -12.97
CA LEU A 19 -17.85 -15.01 -13.40
C LEU A 19 -17.09 -16.34 -13.43
N ALA A 20 -17.71 -17.45 -13.08
CA ALA A 20 -17.07 -18.76 -13.16
C ALA A 20 -16.58 -19.05 -14.58
N GLY A 21 -15.30 -19.40 -14.74
CA GLY A 21 -14.64 -19.62 -16.03
C GLY A 21 -14.21 -18.37 -16.79
N LYS A 22 -14.45 -17.18 -16.23
CA LYS A 22 -13.92 -15.91 -16.74
C LYS A 22 -12.71 -15.46 -15.94
N ILE A 23 -11.75 -14.84 -16.62
CA ILE A 23 -10.59 -14.20 -16.00
C ILE A 23 -10.75 -12.69 -16.18
N ALA A 24 -11.61 -12.11 -15.36
CA ALA A 24 -11.86 -10.68 -15.30
C ALA A 24 -12.24 -10.28 -13.88
N ASN A 25 -11.74 -9.15 -13.42
CA ASN A 25 -12.13 -8.52 -12.17
C ASN A 25 -12.15 -6.98 -12.30
N ALA A 26 -12.87 -6.35 -11.41
CA ALA A 26 -12.76 -4.91 -11.12
C ALA A 26 -13.04 -4.72 -9.62
N ASP A 27 -12.28 -3.83 -8.98
CA ASP A 27 -12.40 -3.51 -7.56
C ASP A 27 -12.39 -2.00 -7.35
N LEU A 28 -13.29 -1.52 -6.50
CA LEU A 28 -13.36 -0.12 -6.08
C LEU A 28 -12.73 0.05 -4.70
N GLY A 29 -11.66 0.85 -4.62
CA GLY A 29 -10.99 1.23 -3.40
C GLY A 29 -11.27 2.70 -3.03
N ILE A 30 -11.53 2.96 -1.75
CA ILE A 30 -11.64 4.32 -1.20
C ILE A 30 -10.63 4.44 -0.07
N SER A 31 -9.67 5.31 -0.24
CA SER A 31 -8.64 5.62 0.76
C SER A 31 -8.86 7.00 1.37
N GLY A 32 -7.96 7.41 2.27
CA GLY A 32 -8.01 8.74 2.89
C GLY A 32 -7.91 9.90 1.89
N LYS A 33 -7.21 9.72 0.77
CA LYS A 33 -6.97 10.76 -0.24
C LYS A 33 -7.60 10.45 -1.59
N TYR A 34 -7.61 9.21 -2.02
CA TYR A 34 -8.01 8.80 -3.37
C TYR A 34 -9.18 7.82 -3.36
N THR A 35 -9.98 7.91 -4.41
CA THR A 35 -10.85 6.82 -4.84
C THR A 35 -10.19 6.23 -6.09
N ASN A 36 -9.95 4.94 -6.10
CA ASN A 36 -9.30 4.25 -7.20
C ASN A 36 -10.13 3.03 -7.61
N MET A 37 -10.04 2.68 -8.86
CA MET A 37 -10.55 1.43 -9.38
C MET A 37 -9.37 0.69 -10.03
N SER A 38 -9.27 -0.58 -9.75
CA SER A 38 -8.33 -1.49 -10.40
C SER A 38 -9.09 -2.63 -11.04
N GLY A 39 -8.58 -3.12 -12.16
CA GLY A 39 -9.17 -4.26 -12.84
C GLY A 39 -8.12 -4.98 -13.67
N SER A 40 -8.38 -6.23 -13.95
CA SER A 40 -7.60 -7.02 -14.90
C SER A 40 -8.48 -8.00 -15.64
N ALA A 41 -8.09 -8.32 -16.87
CA ALA A 41 -8.78 -9.31 -17.68
C ALA A 41 -7.83 -9.96 -18.70
N THR A 42 -8.18 -11.16 -19.15
CA THR A 42 -7.63 -11.68 -20.40
C THR A 42 -8.27 -10.94 -21.59
N PRO A 43 -7.63 -10.94 -22.78
CA PRO A 43 -8.24 -10.30 -23.97
C PRO A 43 -9.66 -10.77 -24.27
N LYS A 44 -9.97 -12.05 -24.11
CA LYS A 44 -11.32 -12.60 -24.35
C LYS A 44 -12.37 -12.15 -23.32
N ASP A 45 -11.96 -11.80 -22.11
CA ASP A 45 -12.85 -11.42 -21.02
C ASP A 45 -12.80 -9.90 -20.74
N LEU A 46 -12.16 -9.13 -21.62
CA LEU A 46 -11.93 -7.70 -21.45
C LEU A 46 -13.25 -6.94 -21.27
N GLU A 47 -14.27 -7.24 -22.06
CA GLU A 47 -15.59 -6.61 -21.93
C GLU A 47 -16.20 -6.84 -20.53
N THR A 48 -16.03 -8.04 -19.97
CA THR A 48 -16.54 -8.34 -18.62
C THR A 48 -15.90 -7.42 -17.57
N MET A 49 -14.62 -7.11 -17.68
CA MET A 49 -13.95 -6.13 -16.80
C MET A 49 -14.60 -4.74 -16.92
N PHE A 50 -14.88 -4.28 -18.15
CA PHE A 50 -15.57 -3.00 -18.39
C PHE A 50 -16.99 -2.98 -17.83
N GLN A 51 -17.74 -4.08 -17.96
CA GLN A 51 -19.07 -4.24 -17.37
C GLN A 51 -19.02 -4.12 -15.83
N LEU A 52 -18.08 -4.80 -15.19
CA LEU A 52 -17.90 -4.71 -13.75
C LEU A 52 -17.54 -3.28 -13.31
N ALA A 53 -16.59 -2.66 -14.02
CA ALA A 53 -16.20 -1.28 -13.76
C ALA A 53 -17.40 -0.32 -13.89
N TYR A 54 -18.19 -0.45 -14.94
CA TYR A 54 -19.40 0.34 -15.16
C TYR A 54 -20.41 0.18 -14.02
N LEU A 55 -20.64 -1.04 -13.55
CA LEU A 55 -21.57 -1.32 -12.46
C LEU A 55 -21.10 -0.70 -11.11
N TYR A 56 -19.81 -0.63 -10.86
CA TYR A 56 -19.29 0.09 -9.70
C TYR A 56 -19.58 1.59 -9.73
N PHE A 57 -19.67 2.20 -10.90
CA PHE A 57 -20.07 3.60 -11.03
C PHE A 57 -21.57 3.80 -10.95
N THR A 58 -22.38 2.83 -11.40
CA THR A 58 -23.79 3.05 -11.67
C THR A 58 -24.73 2.29 -10.74
N ASP A 59 -24.35 1.09 -10.29
CA ASP A 59 -25.30 0.22 -9.58
C ASP A 59 -24.62 -0.71 -8.54
N ILE A 60 -24.08 -0.11 -7.48
CA ILE A 60 -23.64 -0.87 -6.29
C ILE A 60 -24.86 -1.18 -5.45
N THR A 61 -25.12 -2.46 -5.20
CA THR A 61 -26.28 -2.94 -4.45
C THR A 61 -25.90 -3.55 -3.11
N LYS A 62 -26.82 -3.50 -2.15
CA LYS A 62 -26.62 -4.01 -0.81
C LYS A 62 -26.70 -5.55 -0.80
N ASP A 63 -25.67 -6.20 -0.23
CA ASP A 63 -25.70 -7.63 0.08
C ASP A 63 -25.53 -7.84 1.58
N GLN A 64 -26.67 -7.82 2.31
CA GLN A 64 -26.65 -7.90 3.76
C GLN A 64 -26.04 -9.21 4.27
N LYS A 65 -26.29 -10.35 3.56
CA LYS A 65 -25.75 -11.66 3.96
C LYS A 65 -24.22 -11.69 3.85
N ALA A 66 -23.69 -11.16 2.76
CA ALA A 66 -22.24 -11.06 2.57
C ALA A 66 -21.61 -10.14 3.62
N PHE A 67 -22.26 -9.00 3.92
CA PHE A 67 -21.80 -8.09 4.96
C PHE A 67 -21.79 -8.74 6.35
N ASP A 68 -22.87 -9.41 6.75
CA ASP A 68 -22.96 -10.07 8.06
C ASP A 68 -21.88 -11.17 8.20
N SER A 69 -21.63 -11.91 7.13
CA SER A 69 -20.58 -12.93 7.09
C SER A 69 -19.19 -12.31 7.23
N MET A 70 -18.94 -11.18 6.54
CA MET A 70 -17.69 -10.45 6.67
C MET A 70 -17.48 -9.92 8.09
N ILE A 71 -18.50 -9.34 8.73
CA ILE A 71 -18.41 -8.83 10.12
C ILE A 71 -18.06 -9.96 11.09
N LYS A 72 -18.68 -11.14 10.95
CA LYS A 72 -18.32 -12.32 11.77
C LYS A 72 -16.87 -12.75 11.57
N GLY A 73 -16.38 -12.75 10.33
CA GLY A 73 -14.98 -13.03 10.03
C GLY A 73 -14.03 -11.99 10.63
N LEU A 74 -14.38 -10.71 10.54
CA LEU A 74 -13.62 -9.62 11.17
C LEU A 74 -13.59 -9.76 12.70
N GLU A 75 -14.69 -10.13 13.33
CA GLU A 75 -14.75 -10.35 14.79
C GLU A 75 -13.73 -11.40 15.24
N VAL A 76 -13.68 -12.53 14.55
CA VAL A 76 -12.70 -13.60 14.85
C VAL A 76 -11.28 -13.10 14.65
N ASN A 77 -11.02 -12.42 13.53
CA ASN A 77 -9.67 -11.89 13.23
C ASN A 77 -9.23 -10.84 14.26
N LEU A 78 -10.13 -9.95 14.69
CA LEU A 78 -9.80 -8.91 15.66
C LEU A 78 -9.56 -9.47 17.07
N LYS A 79 -10.30 -10.52 17.49
CA LYS A 79 -10.02 -11.24 18.74
C LYS A 79 -8.63 -11.87 18.74
N ASN A 80 -8.25 -12.51 17.64
CA ASN A 80 -6.92 -13.13 17.52
C ASN A 80 -5.80 -12.11 17.40
N ARG A 81 -6.08 -10.97 16.77
CA ARG A 81 -5.14 -9.87 16.57
C ARG A 81 -4.57 -9.33 17.87
N GLU A 82 -5.39 -9.18 18.90
CA GLU A 82 -4.98 -8.65 20.20
C GLU A 82 -3.96 -9.54 20.92
N LEU A 83 -3.88 -10.81 20.55
CA LEU A 83 -2.92 -11.77 21.10
C LEU A 83 -1.55 -11.71 20.41
N SER A 84 -1.44 -11.07 19.27
CA SER A 84 -0.20 -11.01 18.48
C SER A 84 0.71 -9.86 18.91
N ALA A 85 1.91 -10.18 19.33
CA ALA A 85 2.93 -9.19 19.64
C ALA A 85 3.40 -8.43 18.39
N ASP A 86 3.45 -9.09 17.24
CA ASP A 86 3.86 -8.47 15.97
C ASP A 86 2.81 -7.47 15.47
N VAL A 87 1.53 -7.76 15.68
CA VAL A 87 0.46 -6.81 15.39
C VAL A 87 0.53 -5.60 16.31
N ALA A 88 0.74 -5.80 17.60
CA ALA A 88 0.91 -4.71 18.55
C ALA A 88 2.13 -3.83 18.17
N PHE A 89 3.20 -4.44 17.69
CA PHE A 89 4.38 -3.72 17.19
C PHE A 89 4.04 -2.88 15.95
N GLY A 90 3.35 -3.43 14.95
CA GLY A 90 2.91 -2.70 13.78
C GLY A 90 1.99 -1.51 14.09
N ASP A 91 1.06 -1.69 15.04
CA ASP A 91 0.18 -0.61 15.51
C ASP A 91 0.97 0.50 16.22
N SER A 92 1.94 0.10 17.02
CA SER A 92 2.85 1.02 17.70
C SER A 92 3.70 1.83 16.72
N ILE A 93 4.22 1.18 15.65
CA ILE A 93 4.93 1.89 14.57
C ILE A 93 4.03 2.94 13.96
N SER A 94 2.81 2.57 13.52
CA SER A 94 1.88 3.51 12.90
C SER A 94 1.53 4.67 13.82
N ALA A 95 1.22 4.38 15.08
CA ALA A 95 0.91 5.40 16.09
C ALA A 95 2.07 6.36 16.32
N THR A 96 3.28 5.84 16.45
CA THR A 96 4.49 6.64 16.73
C THR A 96 4.88 7.49 15.51
N VAL A 97 4.96 6.87 14.33
CA VAL A 97 5.40 7.56 13.10
C VAL A 97 4.44 8.67 12.70
N TYR A 98 3.13 8.49 12.91
CA TYR A 98 2.10 9.45 12.50
C TYR A 98 1.43 10.18 13.66
N GLY A 99 2.06 10.23 14.84
CA GLY A 99 1.59 11.04 15.97
C GLY A 99 0.19 10.67 16.45
N HIS A 100 -0.13 9.39 16.52
CA HIS A 100 -1.46 8.88 16.89
C HIS A 100 -2.61 9.43 16.03
N ASN A 101 -2.35 9.68 14.73
CA ASN A 101 -3.35 10.19 13.81
C ASN A 101 -4.61 9.31 13.83
N PRO A 102 -5.80 9.85 14.13
CA PRO A 102 -7.02 9.05 14.27
C PRO A 102 -7.46 8.35 12.98
N ARG A 103 -7.03 8.83 11.81
CA ARG A 103 -7.31 8.18 10.51
C ARG A 103 -6.47 6.93 10.26
N LEU A 104 -5.38 6.75 11.00
CA LEU A 104 -4.49 5.58 10.93
C LEU A 104 -4.64 4.66 12.14
N LYS A 105 -5.59 4.96 13.01
CA LYS A 105 -5.92 4.09 14.16
C LYS A 105 -6.36 2.71 13.64
N PRO A 106 -5.82 1.62 14.21
CA PRO A 106 -6.28 0.28 13.87
C PRO A 106 -7.76 0.08 14.22
N LEU A 107 -8.46 -0.71 13.44
CA LEU A 107 -9.81 -1.15 13.76
C LEU A 107 -9.75 -2.08 14.99
N LEU A 108 -10.55 -1.78 15.98
CA LEU A 108 -10.66 -2.56 17.22
C LEU A 108 -11.97 -3.35 17.24
N LEU A 109 -12.02 -4.41 18.05
CA LEU A 109 -13.22 -5.20 18.26
C LEU A 109 -14.42 -4.32 18.69
N SER A 110 -14.18 -3.33 19.55
CA SER A 110 -15.17 -2.34 20.02
C SER A 110 -15.70 -1.41 18.92
N ASP A 111 -15.09 -1.40 17.75
CA ASP A 111 -15.51 -0.53 16.64
C ASP A 111 -16.46 -1.25 15.67
N LEU A 112 -16.59 -2.59 15.76
CA LEU A 112 -17.43 -3.38 14.84
C LEU A 112 -18.89 -2.96 14.86
N ASN A 113 -19.44 -2.66 16.03
CA ASN A 113 -20.83 -2.21 16.19
C ASN A 113 -21.09 -0.79 15.66
N LYS A 114 -20.04 -0.04 15.31
CA LYS A 114 -20.13 1.30 14.73
C LYS A 114 -20.11 1.26 13.20
N ILE A 115 -19.83 0.09 12.60
CA ILE A 115 -19.78 -0.05 11.15
C ILE A 115 -21.20 0.01 10.58
N ASN A 116 -21.48 1.05 9.81
CA ASN A 116 -22.77 1.25 9.17
C ASN A 116 -22.67 0.96 7.67
N TYR A 117 -23.24 -0.16 7.22
CA TYR A 117 -23.16 -0.60 5.84
C TYR A 117 -23.86 0.36 4.87
N ASP A 118 -25.01 0.90 5.24
CA ASP A 118 -25.74 1.85 4.38
C ASP A 118 -24.94 3.13 4.17
N ARG A 119 -24.25 3.62 5.23
CA ARG A 119 -23.35 4.78 5.09
C ARG A 119 -22.13 4.48 4.20
N ILE A 120 -21.58 3.26 4.27
CA ILE A 120 -20.47 2.84 3.39
C ILE A 120 -20.92 2.85 1.93
N LEU A 121 -22.08 2.26 1.63
CA LEU A 121 -22.65 2.26 0.28
C LEU A 121 -22.97 3.67 -0.22
N GLN A 122 -23.50 4.52 0.66
CA GLN A 122 -23.73 5.91 0.34
C GLN A 122 -22.43 6.62 -0.05
N ILE A 123 -21.36 6.47 0.74
CA ILE A 123 -20.05 7.04 0.43
C ILE A 123 -19.52 6.51 -0.91
N ALA A 124 -19.63 5.20 -1.16
CA ALA A 124 -19.21 4.62 -2.43
C ALA A 124 -19.94 5.27 -3.61
N LYS A 125 -21.27 5.37 -3.54
CA LYS A 125 -22.11 6.01 -4.56
C LYS A 125 -21.77 7.50 -4.74
N GLU A 126 -21.56 8.24 -3.65
CA GLU A 126 -21.14 9.66 -3.70
C GLU A 126 -19.79 9.82 -4.44
N ARG A 127 -18.86 8.88 -4.24
CA ARG A 127 -17.52 8.91 -4.86
C ARG A 127 -17.51 8.48 -6.32
N THR A 128 -18.47 7.68 -6.76
CA THR A 128 -18.59 7.21 -8.15
C THR A 128 -19.66 7.96 -8.95
N ALA A 129 -20.48 8.79 -8.32
CA ALA A 129 -21.56 9.54 -8.98
C ALA A 129 -21.10 10.49 -10.08
N ASN A 130 -19.82 10.84 -10.11
CA ASN A 130 -19.26 11.78 -11.07
C ASN A 130 -17.91 11.27 -11.57
N ALA A 131 -17.85 10.82 -12.82
CA ALA A 131 -16.62 10.40 -13.48
C ALA A 131 -15.73 11.56 -13.95
N ALA A 132 -16.19 12.81 -13.88
CA ALA A 132 -15.34 13.96 -14.16
C ALA A 132 -14.14 13.99 -13.20
N GLY A 133 -12.95 14.15 -13.72
CA GLY A 133 -11.71 14.12 -12.93
C GLY A 133 -11.16 12.72 -12.65
N TRP A 134 -11.80 11.65 -13.13
CA TRP A 134 -11.19 10.34 -13.16
C TRP A 134 -10.26 10.20 -14.38
N THR A 135 -9.11 9.58 -14.17
CA THR A 135 -8.20 9.16 -15.23
C THR A 135 -8.29 7.65 -15.37
N PHE A 136 -8.60 7.18 -16.56
CA PHE A 136 -8.67 5.75 -16.88
C PHE A 136 -7.44 5.38 -17.70
N THR A 137 -6.63 4.48 -17.17
CA THR A 137 -5.40 4.01 -17.82
C THR A 137 -5.52 2.53 -18.11
N PHE A 138 -5.30 2.14 -19.37
CA PHE A 138 -5.34 0.75 -19.81
C PHE A 138 -3.96 0.34 -20.32
N ILE A 139 -3.45 -0.78 -19.81
CA ILE A 139 -2.11 -1.27 -20.10
C ILE A 139 -2.18 -2.77 -20.37
N GLY A 140 -1.64 -3.20 -21.47
CA GLY A 140 -1.60 -4.62 -21.82
C GLY A 140 -1.63 -4.88 -23.30
N ASN A 141 -1.76 -6.14 -23.66
CA ASN A 141 -1.95 -6.58 -25.03
C ASN A 141 -3.46 -6.69 -25.32
N PHE A 142 -4.01 -5.71 -26.01
CA PHE A 142 -5.42 -5.65 -26.40
C PHE A 142 -5.57 -5.13 -27.83
N ASP A 143 -6.69 -5.46 -28.47
CA ASP A 143 -7.07 -4.87 -29.75
C ASP A 143 -7.55 -3.42 -29.55
N GLU A 144 -6.94 -2.47 -30.27
CA GLU A 144 -7.26 -1.04 -30.13
C GLU A 144 -8.69 -0.71 -30.55
N THR A 145 -9.23 -1.40 -31.55
CA THR A 145 -10.59 -1.17 -32.03
C THR A 145 -11.60 -1.63 -30.98
N ALA A 146 -11.40 -2.83 -30.43
CA ALA A 146 -12.27 -3.38 -29.40
C ALA A 146 -12.24 -2.53 -28.13
N ILE A 147 -11.05 -2.13 -27.65
CA ILE A 147 -10.97 -1.33 -26.41
C ILE A 147 -11.61 0.06 -26.61
N ARG A 148 -11.48 0.69 -27.78
CA ARG A 148 -12.18 1.95 -28.08
C ARG A 148 -13.69 1.81 -28.01
N GLN A 149 -14.25 0.71 -28.54
CA GLN A 149 -15.68 0.42 -28.43
C GLN A 149 -16.11 0.29 -26.96
N TYR A 150 -15.38 -0.47 -26.15
CA TYR A 150 -15.68 -0.63 -24.72
C TYR A 150 -15.54 0.69 -23.94
N ILE A 151 -14.52 1.50 -24.24
CA ILE A 151 -14.37 2.83 -23.65
C ILE A 151 -15.60 3.70 -24.00
N CYS A 152 -16.02 3.74 -25.24
CA CYS A 152 -17.20 4.51 -25.66
C CYS A 152 -18.47 4.00 -24.97
N GLN A 153 -18.64 2.69 -24.89
CA GLN A 153 -19.86 2.07 -24.35
C GLN A 153 -19.94 2.18 -22.82
N TYR A 154 -18.84 1.93 -22.09
CA TYR A 154 -18.85 1.78 -20.64
C TYR A 154 -18.25 2.98 -19.89
N ILE A 155 -17.23 3.63 -20.44
CA ILE A 155 -16.54 4.73 -19.74
C ILE A 155 -17.10 6.08 -20.17
N ALA A 156 -17.22 6.34 -21.47
CA ALA A 156 -17.72 7.62 -21.97
C ALA A 156 -19.21 7.85 -21.67
N SER A 157 -19.96 6.80 -21.37
CA SER A 157 -21.37 6.88 -20.94
C SER A 157 -21.56 7.14 -19.45
N LEU A 158 -20.47 7.15 -18.65
CA LEU A 158 -20.55 7.42 -17.21
C LEU A 158 -21.00 8.86 -16.94
N PRO A 159 -21.74 9.11 -15.85
CA PRO A 159 -22.09 10.47 -15.45
C PRO A 159 -20.83 11.31 -15.19
N ALA A 160 -20.70 12.44 -15.87
CA ALA A 160 -19.53 13.33 -15.78
C ALA A 160 -19.94 14.78 -15.53
N LYS A 161 -20.90 14.99 -14.61
CA LYS A 161 -21.42 16.31 -14.28
C LYS A 161 -21.14 16.64 -12.82
N GLY A 162 -20.61 17.83 -12.54
CA GLY A 162 -20.40 18.31 -11.18
C GLY A 162 -18.97 18.78 -10.91
N LYS A 163 -18.73 19.18 -9.67
CA LYS A 163 -17.41 19.67 -9.23
C LYS A 163 -16.47 18.48 -8.96
N ILE A 164 -15.25 18.60 -9.46
CA ILE A 164 -14.17 17.66 -9.12
C ILE A 164 -13.77 17.90 -7.67
N GLN A 165 -13.82 16.86 -6.86
CA GLN A 165 -13.34 16.91 -5.48
C GLN A 165 -11.83 16.59 -5.47
N LYS A 166 -11.04 17.50 -4.88
CA LYS A 166 -9.60 17.26 -4.67
C LYS A 166 -9.38 16.58 -3.32
N GLY A 167 -8.63 15.50 -3.31
CA GLY A 167 -8.15 14.87 -2.09
C GLY A 167 -6.95 15.63 -1.52
N HIS A 168 -6.82 15.62 -0.19
CA HIS A 168 -5.68 16.20 0.50
C HIS A 168 -5.02 15.17 1.39
N LYS A 169 -3.69 15.23 1.53
CA LYS A 169 -2.99 14.41 2.50
C LYS A 169 -3.41 14.82 3.92
N THR A 170 -3.71 13.85 4.76
CA THR A 170 -4.20 14.05 6.13
C THR A 170 -3.35 13.35 7.19
N ALA A 171 -2.37 12.58 6.78
CA ALA A 171 -1.45 11.87 7.65
C ALA A 171 0.00 12.22 7.29
N PHE A 172 0.69 12.85 8.22
CA PHE A 172 2.07 13.29 8.07
C PHE A 172 2.92 12.59 9.13
N MET A 173 4.16 12.29 8.79
CA MET A 173 5.12 11.78 9.78
C MET A 173 5.43 12.86 10.81
N VAL A 174 5.64 12.46 12.06
CA VAL A 174 6.03 13.39 13.14
C VAL A 174 7.41 13.97 12.87
N LYS A 175 7.61 15.24 13.21
CA LYS A 175 8.90 15.92 13.08
C LYS A 175 9.70 15.79 14.38
N GLY A 176 11.01 15.74 14.23
CA GLY A 176 11.94 15.61 15.36
C GLY A 176 12.15 14.14 15.77
N GLU A 177 12.93 13.97 16.83
CA GLU A 177 13.27 12.66 17.35
C GLU A 177 12.17 12.13 18.26
N VAL A 178 11.67 10.94 17.96
CA VAL A 178 10.68 10.25 18.77
C VAL A 178 11.13 8.82 19.01
N THR A 179 11.21 8.43 20.28
CA THR A 179 11.50 7.05 20.70
C THR A 179 10.30 6.47 21.43
N ASN A 180 9.86 5.29 20.99
CA ASN A 180 8.83 4.50 21.67
C ASN A 180 9.38 3.10 21.97
N LYS A 181 9.29 2.68 23.25
CA LYS A 181 9.73 1.36 23.71
C LYS A 181 8.61 0.71 24.51
N PHE A 182 8.32 -0.54 24.21
CA PHE A 182 7.36 -1.32 24.99
C PHE A 182 7.73 -2.81 24.99
N THR A 183 7.15 -3.57 25.90
CA THR A 183 7.33 -5.01 26.03
C THR A 183 5.98 -5.73 25.94
N ARG A 184 6.01 -6.93 25.41
CA ARG A 184 4.89 -7.88 25.40
C ARG A 184 5.38 -9.24 25.84
N LYS A 185 4.55 -9.94 26.62
CA LYS A 185 4.87 -11.33 27.02
C LYS A 185 4.79 -12.23 25.80
N MET A 186 5.80 -13.07 25.61
CA MET A 186 5.95 -14.02 24.51
C MET A 186 6.53 -15.33 25.03
N GLU A 187 6.23 -16.45 24.35
CA GLU A 187 6.84 -17.75 24.65
C GLU A 187 8.35 -17.75 24.34
N THR A 188 8.72 -17.24 23.16
CA THR A 188 10.12 -17.11 22.75
C THR A 188 10.50 -15.64 22.77
N PRO A 189 11.42 -15.22 23.66
CA PRO A 189 11.87 -13.83 23.72
C PRO A 189 12.53 -13.38 22.42
N LYS A 190 12.08 -12.25 21.87
CA LYS A 190 12.74 -11.54 20.76
C LYS A 190 12.69 -10.04 21.00
N ALA A 191 13.65 -9.32 20.49
CA ALA A 191 13.59 -7.88 20.37
C ALA A 191 13.38 -7.51 18.89
N THR A 192 12.71 -6.38 18.64
CA THR A 192 12.52 -5.89 17.26
C THR A 192 12.64 -4.37 17.28
N ALA A 193 13.44 -3.82 16.39
CA ALA A 193 13.53 -2.38 16.16
C ALA A 193 12.95 -2.02 14.78
N TYR A 194 12.27 -0.88 14.73
CA TYR A 194 11.85 -0.22 13.50
C TYR A 194 12.30 1.23 13.59
N MET A 195 13.07 1.68 12.63
CA MET A 195 13.57 3.05 12.56
C MET A 195 13.09 3.72 11.30
N VAL A 196 12.75 5.00 11.40
CA VAL A 196 12.34 5.85 10.27
C VAL A 196 13.09 7.17 10.37
N TRP A 197 13.70 7.56 9.28
CA TRP A 197 14.22 8.90 9.03
C TRP A 197 13.48 9.46 7.83
N HIS A 198 13.04 10.71 7.90
CA HIS A 198 12.33 11.31 6.77
C HIS A 198 12.68 12.77 6.56
N ASN A 199 12.49 13.24 5.33
CA ASN A 199 12.74 14.62 4.93
C ASN A 199 11.71 15.09 3.89
N GLU A 200 10.94 16.10 4.26
CA GLU A 200 9.92 16.73 3.41
C GLU A 200 10.48 17.97 2.65
N SER A 201 11.72 18.38 2.95
CA SER A 201 12.32 19.58 2.36
C SER A 201 13.10 19.29 1.07
N LEU A 202 13.52 18.04 0.84
CA LEU A 202 14.21 17.64 -0.37
C LEU A 202 13.24 17.61 -1.55
N PRO A 203 13.45 18.40 -2.62
CA PRO A 203 12.56 18.40 -3.78
C PRO A 203 12.44 17.02 -4.42
N TYR A 204 11.21 16.62 -4.78
CA TYR A 204 11.01 15.40 -5.52
C TYR A 204 11.53 15.57 -6.96
N THR A 205 12.46 14.71 -7.32
CA THR A 205 12.92 14.49 -8.69
C THR A 205 13.14 12.99 -8.87
N ASN A 206 13.03 12.48 -10.10
CA ASN A 206 13.33 11.08 -10.40
C ASN A 206 14.77 10.71 -9.98
N GLU A 207 15.70 11.64 -10.13
CA GLU A 207 17.09 11.45 -9.69
C GLU A 207 17.17 11.25 -8.16
N ASN A 208 16.52 12.12 -7.38
CA ASN A 208 16.49 11.98 -5.92
C ASN A 208 15.77 10.70 -5.47
N ALA A 209 14.71 10.30 -6.16
CA ALA A 209 14.01 9.04 -5.88
C ALA A 209 14.92 7.83 -6.13
N ILE A 210 15.65 7.81 -7.24
CA ILE A 210 16.62 6.75 -7.55
C ILE A 210 17.77 6.75 -6.53
N LYS A 211 18.32 7.93 -6.17
CA LYS A 211 19.36 8.03 -5.16
C LYS A 211 18.91 7.51 -3.79
N ALA A 212 17.68 7.81 -3.38
CA ALA A 212 17.10 7.29 -2.14
C ALA A 212 16.98 5.76 -2.18
N ASP A 213 16.50 5.18 -3.28
CA ASP A 213 16.42 3.73 -3.44
C ASP A 213 17.81 3.07 -3.39
N ILE A 214 18.79 3.60 -4.13
CA ILE A 214 20.18 3.11 -4.12
C ILE A 214 20.75 3.16 -2.70
N ALA A 215 20.61 4.28 -2.00
CA ALA A 215 21.13 4.45 -0.65
C ALA A 215 20.45 3.49 0.34
N GLY A 216 19.15 3.23 0.20
CA GLY A 216 18.42 2.24 1.00
C GLY A 216 18.94 0.82 0.79
N GLN A 217 19.21 0.42 -0.45
CA GLN A 217 19.76 -0.90 -0.76
C GLN A 217 21.21 -1.06 -0.24
N ILE A 218 22.03 -0.01 -0.33
CA ILE A 218 23.37 -0.02 0.26
C ILE A 218 23.30 -0.11 1.77
N LEU A 219 22.38 0.64 2.42
CA LEU A 219 22.18 0.60 3.86
C LEU A 219 21.78 -0.81 4.33
N GLU A 220 20.92 -1.51 3.58
CA GLU A 220 20.57 -2.90 3.87
C GLU A 220 21.80 -3.81 3.83
N MET A 221 22.66 -3.67 2.81
CA MET A 221 23.90 -4.43 2.72
C MET A 221 24.86 -4.14 3.88
N VAL A 222 24.99 -2.87 4.30
CA VAL A 222 25.79 -2.48 5.46
C VAL A 222 25.25 -3.08 6.74
N TYR A 223 23.93 -3.03 6.95
CA TYR A 223 23.31 -3.60 8.12
C TYR A 223 23.43 -5.12 8.16
N LEU A 224 23.22 -5.80 7.01
CA LEU A 224 23.43 -7.24 6.94
C LEU A 224 24.88 -7.63 7.33
N ASN A 225 25.86 -6.91 6.82
CA ASN A 225 27.25 -7.16 7.15
C ASN A 225 27.52 -6.92 8.64
N LYS A 226 27.22 -5.76 9.17
CA LYS A 226 27.57 -5.36 10.54
C LYS A 226 26.74 -6.02 11.62
N ILE A 227 25.41 -6.15 11.40
CA ILE A 227 24.50 -6.68 12.43
C ILE A 227 24.43 -8.22 12.39
N ARG A 228 24.34 -8.78 11.18
CA ARG A 228 24.22 -10.23 11.01
C ARG A 228 25.57 -10.94 11.05
N GLU A 229 26.52 -10.52 10.18
CA GLU A 229 27.78 -11.24 10.00
C GLU A 229 28.78 -10.92 11.13
N GLU A 230 29.02 -9.64 11.43
CA GLU A 230 30.03 -9.24 12.44
C GLU A 230 29.51 -9.38 13.87
N ALA A 231 28.37 -8.75 14.18
CA ALA A 231 27.83 -8.74 15.54
C ALA A 231 27.03 -9.99 15.90
N SER A 232 26.60 -10.78 14.91
CA SER A 232 25.71 -11.95 15.09
C SER A 232 24.45 -11.61 15.92
N ALA A 233 23.98 -10.37 15.81
CA ALA A 233 22.89 -9.85 16.63
C ALA A 233 21.51 -10.17 16.05
N ALA A 234 21.40 -10.37 14.73
CA ALA A 234 20.16 -10.70 14.05
C ALA A 234 20.39 -11.70 12.94
N TYR A 235 19.34 -12.44 12.56
CA TYR A 235 19.36 -13.31 11.38
C TYR A 235 19.11 -12.54 10.09
N SER A 236 18.24 -11.55 10.14
CA SER A 236 17.88 -10.70 8.99
C SER A 236 17.75 -9.26 9.43
N VAL A 237 18.07 -8.36 8.52
CA VAL A 237 17.82 -6.93 8.63
C VAL A 237 17.29 -6.47 7.30
N GLN A 238 16.37 -5.56 7.31
CA GLN A 238 15.83 -4.94 6.10
C GLN A 238 16.01 -3.43 6.19
N ALA A 239 16.40 -2.81 5.11
CA ALA A 239 16.40 -1.37 4.98
C ALA A 239 15.96 -0.96 3.59
N ALA A 240 15.30 0.20 3.47
CA ALA A 240 14.86 0.73 2.20
C ALA A 240 14.84 2.25 2.21
N GLY A 241 15.27 2.84 1.12
CA GLY A 241 14.97 4.23 0.78
C GLY A 241 13.64 4.30 0.06
N ARG A 242 12.80 5.25 0.44
CA ARG A 242 11.47 5.44 -0.13
C ARG A 242 11.26 6.89 -0.51
N SER A 243 10.51 7.10 -1.58
CA SER A 243 10.03 8.42 -1.97
C SER A 243 8.50 8.37 -2.06
N GLU A 244 7.85 9.41 -1.57
CA GLU A 244 6.43 9.65 -1.75
C GLU A 244 6.24 10.98 -2.48
N TYR A 245 5.39 10.98 -3.48
CA TYR A 245 5.08 12.18 -4.24
C TYR A 245 3.57 12.28 -4.52
N SER A 246 3.05 13.47 -4.39
CA SER A 246 1.72 13.86 -4.86
C SER A 246 1.70 15.38 -5.09
N GLU A 247 0.66 15.91 -5.73
CA GLU A 247 0.55 17.35 -6.04
C GLU A 247 0.75 18.27 -4.82
N ASP A 248 0.34 17.83 -3.63
CA ASP A 248 0.34 18.62 -2.40
C ASP A 248 1.36 18.14 -1.36
N TYR A 249 2.17 17.12 -1.68
CA TYR A 249 3.11 16.55 -0.72
C TYR A 249 4.21 15.72 -1.37
N HIS A 250 5.41 15.86 -0.85
CA HIS A 250 6.51 14.94 -1.13
C HIS A 250 7.29 14.63 0.15
N ASN A 251 7.88 13.47 0.19
CA ASN A 251 8.70 13.01 1.30
C ASN A 251 9.69 11.95 0.85
N PHE A 252 10.90 12.03 1.36
CA PHE A 252 11.90 10.97 1.28
C PHE A 252 12.06 10.35 2.65
N SER A 253 12.15 9.04 2.72
CA SER A 253 12.37 8.35 3.99
C SER A 253 13.30 7.17 3.83
N PHE A 254 14.06 6.90 4.88
CA PHE A 254 14.73 5.62 5.09
C PHE A 254 14.01 4.88 6.19
N VAL A 255 13.76 3.61 5.96
CA VAL A 255 13.15 2.71 6.95
C VAL A 255 14.07 1.54 7.17
N ALA A 256 14.17 1.08 8.40
CA ALA A 256 14.90 -0.12 8.75
C ALA A 256 14.11 -0.96 9.76
N TYR A 257 14.13 -2.27 9.55
CA TYR A 257 13.47 -3.26 10.39
C TYR A 257 14.47 -4.35 10.76
N CYS A 258 14.63 -4.59 12.04
CA CYS A 258 15.57 -5.58 12.55
C CYS A 258 14.97 -6.40 13.70
N PRO A 259 14.57 -7.66 13.44
CA PRO A 259 14.32 -8.62 14.50
C PRO A 259 15.68 -9.13 15.01
N MET A 260 15.92 -9.04 16.31
CA MET A 260 17.23 -9.28 16.92
C MET A 260 17.14 -10.09 18.21
N LYS A 261 18.28 -10.62 18.63
CA LYS A 261 18.41 -11.26 19.94
C LYS A 261 18.26 -10.22 21.04
N PRO A 262 17.46 -10.49 22.10
CA PRO A 262 17.26 -9.54 23.20
C PRO A 262 18.56 -9.04 23.84
N GLU A 263 19.53 -9.93 24.04
CA GLU A 263 20.83 -9.62 24.64
C GLU A 263 21.75 -8.76 23.76
N LYS A 264 21.43 -8.70 22.44
CA LYS A 264 22.19 -7.92 21.46
C LYS A 264 21.44 -6.66 20.97
N GLN A 265 20.31 -6.34 21.60
CA GLN A 265 19.43 -5.27 21.09
C GLN A 265 20.14 -3.91 21.07
N GLN A 266 20.90 -3.56 22.10
CA GLN A 266 21.56 -2.25 22.15
C GLN A 266 22.64 -2.14 21.08
N GLU A 267 23.47 -3.18 20.90
CA GLU A 267 24.50 -3.23 19.87
C GLU A 267 23.91 -3.06 18.45
N ALA A 268 22.82 -3.77 18.14
CA ALA A 268 22.15 -3.65 16.86
C ALA A 268 21.54 -2.25 16.63
N ILE A 269 20.91 -1.67 17.65
CA ILE A 269 20.33 -0.32 17.60
C ILE A 269 21.43 0.73 17.38
N ASP A 270 22.56 0.61 18.05
CA ASP A 270 23.69 1.51 17.90
C ASP A 270 24.27 1.47 16.49
N ILE A 271 24.40 0.26 15.91
CA ILE A 271 24.80 0.09 14.51
C ILE A 271 23.78 0.76 13.59
N MET A 272 22.47 0.47 13.74
CA MET A 272 21.43 1.04 12.90
C MET A 272 21.43 2.58 12.96
N THR A 273 21.62 3.15 14.12
CA THR A 273 21.63 4.61 14.31
C THR A 273 22.86 5.26 13.68
N LYS A 274 24.03 4.61 13.76
CA LYS A 274 25.30 5.15 13.32
C LYS A 274 25.49 5.07 11.79
N GLU A 275 25.07 3.99 11.18
CA GLU A 275 25.45 3.68 9.79
C GLU A 275 24.71 4.52 8.75
N LEU A 276 23.45 4.93 8.97
CA LEU A 276 22.75 5.79 8.02
C LEU A 276 23.44 7.16 7.87
N PRO A 277 23.77 7.90 8.94
CA PRO A 277 24.57 9.14 8.80
C PRO A 277 25.94 8.91 8.17
N ALA A 278 26.58 7.77 8.43
CA ALA A 278 27.88 7.43 7.85
C ALA A 278 27.84 7.33 6.32
N LEU A 279 26.73 6.85 5.74
CA LEU A 279 26.55 6.81 4.28
C LEU A 279 26.58 8.18 3.61
N ALA A 280 26.29 9.26 4.35
CA ALA A 280 26.40 10.62 3.82
C ALA A 280 27.85 11.06 3.56
N THR A 281 28.81 10.40 4.19
CA THR A 281 30.24 10.74 4.07
C THR A 281 31.04 9.74 3.27
N THR A 282 30.69 8.46 3.32
CA THR A 282 31.43 7.39 2.67
C THR A 282 30.51 6.31 2.16
N VAL A 283 30.60 6.01 0.87
CA VAL A 283 29.89 4.91 0.22
C VAL A 283 30.93 3.95 -0.36
N ASP A 284 30.77 2.66 -0.04
CA ASP A 284 31.58 1.60 -0.63
C ASP A 284 31.27 1.47 -2.13
N ALA A 285 32.30 1.71 -2.96
CA ALA A 285 32.17 1.66 -4.42
C ALA A 285 31.74 0.29 -4.94
N SER A 286 32.15 -0.80 -4.28
CA SER A 286 31.74 -2.15 -4.65
C SER A 286 30.28 -2.43 -4.37
N MET A 287 29.75 -1.92 -3.26
CA MET A 287 28.31 -2.02 -2.93
C MET A 287 27.49 -1.19 -3.92
N LEU A 288 27.93 0.02 -4.24
CA LEU A 288 27.28 0.86 -5.25
C LEU A 288 27.22 0.17 -6.61
N ASP A 289 28.32 -0.44 -7.06
CA ASP A 289 28.37 -1.18 -8.33
C ASP A 289 27.41 -2.38 -8.34
N LYS A 290 27.36 -3.15 -7.26
CA LYS A 290 26.41 -4.28 -7.10
C LYS A 290 24.96 -3.81 -7.19
N VAL A 291 24.61 -2.74 -6.46
CA VAL A 291 23.25 -2.19 -6.46
C VAL A 291 22.88 -1.72 -7.86
N LYS A 292 23.74 -0.95 -8.53
CA LYS A 292 23.52 -0.48 -9.91
C LYS A 292 23.26 -1.64 -10.88
N LYS A 293 24.11 -2.67 -10.85
CA LYS A 293 23.94 -3.86 -11.70
C LYS A 293 22.61 -4.58 -11.44
N THR A 294 22.24 -4.72 -10.18
CA THR A 294 20.96 -5.32 -9.78
C THR A 294 19.78 -4.51 -10.26
N MET A 295 19.82 -3.19 -10.08
CA MET A 295 18.75 -2.28 -10.53
C MET A 295 18.59 -2.30 -12.05
N LEU A 296 19.69 -2.26 -12.82
CA LEU A 296 19.64 -2.36 -14.28
C LEU A 296 19.01 -3.67 -14.74
N LYS A 297 19.43 -4.81 -14.16
CA LYS A 297 18.83 -6.11 -14.46
C LYS A 297 17.32 -6.14 -14.13
N ASN A 298 16.94 -5.57 -12.98
CA ASN A 298 15.54 -5.51 -12.58
C ASN A 298 14.74 -4.58 -13.50
N TYR A 299 15.32 -3.50 -13.95
CA TYR A 299 14.71 -2.57 -14.91
C TYR A 299 14.40 -3.26 -16.24
N ASP A 300 15.34 -4.01 -16.82
CA ASP A 300 15.13 -4.78 -18.05
C ASP A 300 13.97 -5.79 -17.92
N ASN A 301 13.83 -6.38 -16.74
CA ASN A 301 12.70 -7.28 -16.45
C ASN A 301 11.39 -6.51 -16.24
N ALA A 302 11.46 -5.38 -15.55
CA ALA A 302 10.28 -4.55 -15.28
C ALA A 302 9.63 -4.02 -16.55
N LEU A 303 10.40 -3.61 -17.55
CA LEU A 303 9.92 -3.15 -18.86
C LEU A 303 8.98 -4.14 -19.56
N LYS A 304 9.06 -5.42 -19.22
CA LYS A 304 8.23 -6.51 -19.78
C LYS A 304 6.91 -6.71 -19.03
N THR A 305 6.63 -5.91 -17.99
CA THR A 305 5.47 -6.11 -17.12
C THR A 305 4.50 -4.94 -17.19
N ASN A 306 3.20 -5.24 -17.18
CA ASN A 306 2.15 -4.21 -17.11
C ASN A 306 2.28 -3.36 -15.84
N GLY A 307 2.74 -3.95 -14.71
CA GLY A 307 2.91 -3.26 -13.45
C GLY A 307 3.93 -2.12 -13.49
N TYR A 308 5.01 -2.26 -14.28
CA TYR A 308 5.97 -1.19 -14.51
C TYR A 308 5.32 -0.02 -15.26
N TRP A 309 4.69 -0.30 -16.39
CA TRP A 309 4.05 0.72 -17.23
C TRP A 309 2.91 1.43 -16.53
N SER A 310 2.17 0.72 -15.66
CA SER A 310 1.15 1.33 -14.79
C SER A 310 1.73 2.41 -13.88
N LYS A 311 2.93 2.20 -13.36
CA LYS A 311 3.61 3.19 -12.49
C LYS A 311 4.23 4.36 -13.27
N VAL A 312 4.63 4.13 -14.52
CA VAL A 312 5.30 5.16 -15.35
C VAL A 312 4.28 6.11 -15.98
N ILE A 313 3.11 5.59 -16.36
CA ILE A 313 2.08 6.39 -17.05
C ILE A 313 1.20 7.15 -16.04
N TYR A 314 1.02 6.63 -14.83
CA TYR A 314 0.26 7.26 -13.76
C TYR A 314 1.14 8.23 -12.96
#